data_f109705228b07d413012407b643fe846
#
_entry.id   f109705228b07d413012407b643fe846
#
_cell.length_a   1.000
_cell.length_b   1.000
_cell.length_c   1.000
_cell.angle_alpha   90.00
_cell.angle_beta   90.00
_cell.angle_gamma   90.00
#
_symmetry.space_group_name_H-M   'P 1'
#
loop_
_entity.id
_entity.type
_entity.pdbx_description
1 polymer ?
#
loop_
_entity_poly.entity_id
_entity_poly.type
_entity_poly.pdbx_seq_one_letter_code
_entity_poly.pdbx_strand_id
1 'polypeptide(L)'
;MNTSEWINSPKTITKSKKQYAHFDYRTDIASKEDYITDPIKIAKHGFYPFIHYEMIMLKYNKDKGLTTKKRDICYAAHIDRCIYQYYNYLLNNLYNKRVLKDDISDVALAYRTDLHKNNIHFAKRAFDFIKKHSSCYVMIGDFTNFFDNLDHQYLKEQWCSLLEVSRLPEDHYKVFSNITKYSIWELGDLLKLNNLEDTLDGRRELNSLKRVLDTTKFKENKSMIKQNNNSYGIPQGSPISGQLANIYMLNIDKEINNIVKMLGGLYMRYSDDFIIVLPNIDKNFAIVKILNIHRLFNSIPGLSLQPDKTQYFFYCNNGVVNCGNEFQMNADCRKRFINFLGFTFDGKKVSIRQKTTSKYYYRMYRKAKTIAKNGGYTAKGKHISGRNLYQRYSIKGAYGKNGNYISYVLRAKRIFGDNEAVDRDIKNHMQKIRKAIGK
;
A
#
# COMPACT_ATOMS: atom_id res chain seq x y z
N MET A 1 4.85 -25.76 -3.15
CA MET A 1 6.21 -25.23 -3.44
C MET A 1 6.98 -25.29 -2.14
N ASN A 2 8.06 -26.05 -2.08
CA ASN A 2 8.92 -26.08 -0.91
C ASN A 2 9.76 -24.78 -0.81
N THR A 3 10.47 -24.60 0.29
CA THR A 3 11.22 -23.37 0.56
C THR A 3 12.30 -23.10 -0.49
N SER A 4 13.08 -24.12 -0.85
CA SER A 4 14.16 -23.98 -1.84
C SER A 4 13.61 -23.67 -3.23
N GLU A 5 12.55 -24.33 -3.67
CA GLU A 5 11.86 -24.01 -4.92
C GLU A 5 11.36 -22.57 -4.95
N TRP A 6 10.83 -22.07 -3.82
CA TRP A 6 10.37 -20.68 -3.75
C TRP A 6 11.53 -19.70 -3.84
N ILE A 7 12.62 -19.91 -3.10
CA ILE A 7 13.84 -19.08 -3.13
C ILE A 7 14.38 -19.00 -4.55
N ASN A 8 14.50 -20.13 -5.23
CA ASN A 8 15.10 -20.26 -6.55
C ASN A 8 14.15 -19.91 -7.70
N SER A 9 12.89 -19.55 -7.42
CA SER A 9 11.97 -19.16 -8.48
C SER A 9 12.38 -17.84 -9.14
N PRO A 10 12.28 -17.71 -10.49
CA PRO A 10 12.65 -16.48 -11.21
C PRO A 10 11.94 -15.23 -10.69
N LYS A 11 10.71 -15.37 -10.23
CA LYS A 11 9.90 -14.29 -9.67
C LYS A 11 10.48 -13.79 -8.33
N THR A 12 10.90 -14.71 -7.46
CA THR A 12 11.46 -14.39 -6.14
C THR A 12 12.85 -13.74 -6.29
N ILE A 13 13.70 -14.31 -7.13
CA ILE A 13 15.02 -13.75 -7.46
C ILE A 13 14.88 -12.32 -8.03
N THR A 14 14.01 -12.13 -9.03
CA THR A 14 13.79 -10.82 -9.63
C THR A 14 13.29 -9.78 -8.61
N LYS A 15 12.44 -10.20 -7.67
CA LYS A 15 11.96 -9.30 -6.60
C LYS A 15 13.05 -8.95 -5.60
N SER A 16 13.98 -9.87 -5.31
CA SER A 16 15.08 -9.63 -4.37
C SER A 16 16.16 -8.72 -4.96
N LYS A 17 16.45 -8.80 -6.25
CA LYS A 17 17.43 -7.95 -6.93
C LYS A 17 16.99 -6.50 -6.96
N LYS A 18 17.81 -5.61 -6.42
CA LYS A 18 17.60 -4.15 -6.44
C LYS A 18 18.84 -3.43 -6.98
N GLN A 19 18.58 -2.30 -7.65
CA GLN A 19 19.64 -1.51 -8.30
C GLN A 19 20.17 -0.35 -7.44
N TYR A 20 19.52 -0.04 -6.30
CA TYR A 20 20.03 0.98 -5.41
C TYR A 20 21.36 0.53 -4.76
N ALA A 21 22.21 1.49 -4.38
CA ALA A 21 23.37 1.23 -3.54
C ALA A 21 22.95 1.24 -2.05
N HIS A 22 23.63 0.43 -1.23
CA HIS A 22 23.46 0.38 0.21
C HIS A 22 24.81 0.19 0.90
N PHE A 23 24.86 -0.11 2.19
CA PHE A 23 26.08 -0.36 2.93
C PHE A 23 26.73 -1.69 2.59
N ASP A 24 25.97 -2.63 2.04
CA ASP A 24 26.42 -3.94 1.55
C ASP A 24 26.51 -3.99 0.01
N TYR A 25 27.07 -5.06 -0.50
CA TYR A 25 27.08 -5.34 -1.94
C TYR A 25 25.73 -5.88 -2.40
N ARG A 26 25.38 -5.54 -3.65
CA ARG A 26 24.16 -6.08 -4.29
C ARG A 26 24.20 -7.60 -4.29
N THR A 27 23.13 -8.19 -3.80
CA THR A 27 22.94 -9.64 -3.78
C THR A 27 21.47 -9.98 -4.07
N ASP A 28 21.20 -11.25 -4.24
CA ASP A 28 19.86 -11.78 -4.38
C ASP A 28 19.61 -12.94 -3.40
N ILE A 29 18.36 -13.31 -3.27
CA ILE A 29 17.92 -14.28 -2.26
C ILE A 29 18.47 -15.69 -2.53
N ALA A 30 18.60 -16.11 -3.79
CA ALA A 30 19.08 -17.44 -4.14
C ALA A 30 20.58 -17.61 -3.80
N SER A 31 21.39 -16.56 -4.05
CA SER A 31 22.82 -16.57 -3.69
C SER A 31 23.09 -16.56 -2.19
N LYS A 32 22.07 -16.41 -1.35
CA LYS A 32 22.16 -16.34 0.11
C LYS A 32 21.27 -17.38 0.81
N GLU A 33 20.82 -18.40 0.09
CA GLU A 33 19.92 -19.43 0.61
C GLU A 33 20.42 -20.05 1.90
N ASP A 34 21.65 -20.59 1.93
CA ASP A 34 22.26 -21.23 3.11
C ASP A 34 22.43 -20.32 4.31
N TYR A 35 22.45 -19.02 4.08
CA TYR A 35 22.56 -18.03 5.15
C TYR A 35 21.22 -17.66 5.72
N ILE A 36 20.25 -17.32 4.87
CA ILE A 36 18.96 -16.78 5.30
C ILE A 36 18.03 -17.85 5.86
N THR A 37 18.27 -19.12 5.53
CA THR A 37 17.47 -20.26 6.02
C THR A 37 18.03 -20.87 7.30
N ASP A 38 19.22 -20.46 7.74
CA ASP A 38 19.85 -20.93 8.97
C ASP A 38 19.44 -20.05 10.16
N PRO A 39 18.58 -20.54 11.08
CA PRO A 39 18.10 -19.75 12.20
C PRO A 39 19.22 -19.31 13.17
N ILE A 40 20.29 -20.11 13.31
CA ILE A 40 21.42 -19.76 14.19
C ILE A 40 22.20 -18.56 13.62
N LYS A 41 22.40 -18.53 12.29
CA LYS A 41 23.05 -17.38 11.64
C LYS A 41 22.17 -16.13 11.74
N ILE A 42 20.85 -16.27 11.58
CA ILE A 42 19.94 -15.14 11.67
C ILE A 42 19.84 -14.60 13.09
N ALA A 43 19.80 -15.46 14.11
CA ALA A 43 19.81 -15.03 15.52
C ALA A 43 21.03 -14.13 15.85
N LYS A 44 22.17 -14.37 15.19
CA LYS A 44 23.41 -13.61 15.36
C LYS A 44 23.62 -12.52 14.31
N HIS A 45 22.69 -12.34 13.34
CA HIS A 45 22.87 -11.40 12.24
C HIS A 45 22.93 -9.94 12.70
N GLY A 46 23.91 -9.18 12.19
CA GLY A 46 24.02 -7.73 12.38
C GLY A 46 23.32 -6.99 11.24
N PHE A 47 22.12 -6.46 11.49
CA PHE A 47 21.40 -5.67 10.50
C PHE A 47 22.01 -4.30 10.29
N TYR A 48 22.01 -3.82 9.05
CA TYR A 48 22.38 -2.45 8.71
C TYR A 48 21.24 -1.47 9.03
N PRO A 49 21.54 -0.18 9.25
CA PRO A 49 20.51 0.84 9.31
C PRO A 49 19.76 0.90 7.95
N PHE A 50 18.46 1.14 7.98
CA PHE A 50 17.71 1.48 6.77
C PHE A 50 18.21 2.82 6.21
N ILE A 51 18.19 2.99 4.89
CA ILE A 51 18.33 4.31 4.30
C ILE A 51 16.94 4.93 4.21
N HIS A 52 16.80 6.12 4.82
CA HIS A 52 15.55 6.85 4.95
C HIS A 52 15.50 8.07 4.04
N TYR A 53 14.33 8.36 3.47
CA TYR A 53 14.03 9.63 2.82
C TYR A 53 12.55 9.97 2.86
N GLU A 54 12.24 11.26 2.94
CA GLU A 54 10.87 11.74 2.80
C GLU A 54 10.43 11.81 1.32
N MET A 55 9.37 11.11 0.98
CA MET A 55 8.70 11.27 -0.32
C MET A 55 7.63 12.36 -0.22
N ILE A 56 7.89 13.51 -0.79
CA ILE A 56 6.97 14.65 -0.82
C ILE A 56 5.98 14.49 -1.99
N MET A 57 4.70 14.48 -1.69
CA MET A 57 3.62 14.43 -2.68
C MET A 57 2.76 15.68 -2.58
N LEU A 58 2.65 16.43 -3.68
CA LEU A 58 1.72 17.54 -3.77
C LEU A 58 0.28 17.03 -3.89
N LYS A 59 -0.60 17.56 -3.05
CA LYS A 59 -2.04 17.35 -3.10
C LYS A 59 -2.73 18.72 -3.28
N TYR A 60 -3.71 18.76 -4.17
CA TYR A 60 -4.62 19.89 -4.23
C TYR A 60 -5.85 19.61 -3.35
N ASN A 61 -6.14 20.52 -2.44
CA ASN A 61 -7.36 20.56 -1.67
C ASN A 61 -8.15 21.81 -2.12
N LYS A 62 -9.45 21.67 -2.32
CA LYS A 62 -10.30 22.77 -2.79
C LYS A 62 -10.32 23.94 -1.80
N ASP A 63 -10.31 23.65 -0.50
CA ASP A 63 -10.43 24.65 0.56
C ASP A 63 -9.06 25.22 1.00
N LYS A 64 -7.99 24.42 0.92
CA LYS A 64 -6.63 24.76 1.41
C LYS A 64 -5.60 24.96 0.29
N GLY A 65 -6.01 24.89 -0.98
CA GLY A 65 -5.11 24.98 -2.11
C GLY A 65 -4.12 23.79 -2.23
N LEU A 66 -2.88 24.08 -2.59
CA LEU A 66 -1.80 23.09 -2.72
C LEU A 66 -1.26 22.74 -1.32
N THR A 67 -1.41 21.48 -0.92
CA THR A 67 -0.88 20.92 0.32
C THR A 67 0.16 19.85 0.03
N THR A 68 1.09 19.62 0.93
CA THR A 68 2.08 18.56 0.86
C THR A 68 1.65 17.36 1.70
N LYS A 69 1.83 16.15 1.16
CA LYS A 69 1.81 14.93 1.97
C LYS A 69 3.21 14.34 1.95
N LYS A 70 3.81 14.17 3.11
CA LYS A 70 5.06 13.48 3.32
C LYS A 70 4.79 11.99 3.55
N ARG A 71 5.71 11.15 3.11
CA ARG A 71 5.77 9.73 3.45
C ARG A 71 7.20 9.36 3.74
N ASP A 72 7.43 8.79 4.89
CA ASP A 72 8.72 8.26 5.28
C ASP A 72 8.94 6.90 4.60
N ILE A 73 9.99 6.80 3.81
CA ILE A 73 10.34 5.60 3.06
C ILE A 73 11.69 5.10 3.55
N CYS A 74 11.68 3.86 4.02
CA CYS A 74 12.87 3.14 4.44
C CYS A 74 13.16 2.00 3.47
N TYR A 75 14.42 1.84 3.06
CA TYR A 75 14.83 0.66 2.29
C TYR A 75 16.03 -0.02 2.93
N ALA A 76 15.97 -1.35 2.97
CA ALA A 76 16.92 -2.18 3.68
C ALA A 76 18.15 -2.51 2.83
N ALA A 77 19.26 -2.86 3.47
CA ALA A 77 20.42 -3.46 2.85
C ALA A 77 20.03 -4.74 2.08
N HIS A 78 20.86 -5.14 1.12
CA HIS A 78 20.49 -6.22 0.21
C HIS A 78 20.38 -7.56 0.94
N ILE A 79 21.29 -7.87 1.86
CA ILE A 79 21.21 -9.09 2.67
C ILE A 79 20.02 -9.04 3.63
N ASP A 80 19.81 -7.92 4.31
CA ASP A 80 18.70 -7.72 5.24
C ASP A 80 17.36 -7.85 4.52
N ARG A 81 17.29 -7.31 3.29
CA ARG A 81 16.12 -7.45 2.43
C ARG A 81 15.83 -8.91 2.08
N CYS A 82 16.86 -9.73 1.81
CA CYS A 82 16.69 -11.16 1.56
C CYS A 82 16.15 -11.87 2.81
N ILE A 83 16.67 -11.54 4.00
CA ILE A 83 16.17 -12.05 5.28
C ILE A 83 14.71 -11.65 5.48
N TYR A 84 14.36 -10.37 5.37
CA TYR A 84 12.96 -9.92 5.48
C TYR A 84 12.04 -10.57 4.45
N GLN A 85 12.52 -10.81 3.24
CA GLN A 85 11.72 -11.48 2.20
C GLN A 85 11.48 -12.95 2.54
N TYR A 86 12.46 -13.64 3.13
CA TYR A 86 12.34 -15.02 3.58
C TYR A 86 11.38 -15.14 4.77
N TYR A 87 11.54 -14.32 5.81
CA TYR A 87 10.63 -14.32 6.96
C TYR A 87 9.22 -13.89 6.57
N ASN A 88 9.07 -12.96 5.62
CA ASN A 88 7.76 -12.65 5.04
C ASN A 88 7.11 -13.88 4.38
N TYR A 89 7.89 -14.70 3.68
CA TYR A 89 7.39 -15.94 3.08
C TYR A 89 6.95 -16.95 4.13
N LEU A 90 7.74 -17.18 5.18
CA LEU A 90 7.38 -18.08 6.29
C LEU A 90 6.08 -17.62 6.98
N LEU A 91 6.02 -16.37 7.37
CA LEU A 91 4.86 -15.79 8.05
C LEU A 91 3.61 -15.77 7.17
N ASN A 92 3.77 -15.49 5.87
CA ASN A 92 2.65 -15.52 4.93
C ASN A 92 2.05 -16.92 4.79
N ASN A 93 2.87 -17.97 4.77
CA ASN A 93 2.39 -19.34 4.72
C ASN A 93 1.59 -19.73 5.98
N LEU A 94 2.08 -19.35 7.17
CA LEU A 94 1.36 -19.57 8.43
C LEU A 94 0.08 -18.75 8.50
N TYR A 95 0.15 -17.48 8.10
CA TYR A 95 -1.00 -16.59 8.04
C TYR A 95 -2.11 -17.14 7.14
N ASN A 96 -1.75 -17.62 5.94
CA ASN A 96 -2.72 -18.19 5.01
C ASN A 96 -3.40 -19.45 5.59
N LYS A 97 -2.66 -20.31 6.30
CA LYS A 97 -3.26 -21.45 7.02
C LYS A 97 -4.20 -20.98 8.14
N ARG A 98 -3.79 -19.98 8.91
CA ARG A 98 -4.57 -19.45 10.02
C ARG A 98 -5.88 -18.80 9.56
N VAL A 99 -5.86 -17.97 8.53
CA VAL A 99 -7.09 -17.32 8.03
C VAL A 99 -8.06 -18.31 7.38
N LEU A 100 -7.57 -19.43 6.83
CA LEU A 100 -8.43 -20.54 6.38
C LEU A 100 -9.07 -21.25 7.56
N LYS A 101 -8.29 -21.60 8.60
CA LYS A 101 -8.79 -22.22 9.85
C LYS A 101 -9.84 -21.35 10.54
N ASP A 102 -9.63 -20.03 10.54
CA ASP A 102 -10.50 -19.06 11.20
C ASP A 102 -11.67 -18.58 10.31
N ASP A 103 -11.80 -19.09 9.07
CA ASP A 103 -12.84 -18.73 8.09
C ASP A 103 -12.91 -17.22 7.78
N ILE A 104 -11.72 -16.60 7.71
CA ILE A 104 -11.52 -15.17 7.39
C ILE A 104 -10.59 -14.93 6.21
N SER A 105 -10.41 -15.94 5.35
CA SER A 105 -9.49 -15.84 4.21
C SER A 105 -9.87 -14.74 3.21
N ASP A 106 -11.13 -14.32 3.24
CA ASP A 106 -11.71 -13.30 2.37
C ASP A 106 -11.72 -11.88 2.96
N VAL A 107 -11.19 -11.71 4.18
CA VAL A 107 -11.20 -10.45 4.93
C VAL A 107 -9.97 -9.59 4.60
N ALA A 108 -8.78 -10.02 4.99
CA ALA A 108 -7.54 -9.29 4.70
C ALA A 108 -7.04 -9.65 3.29
N LEU A 109 -7.03 -8.66 2.39
CA LEU A 109 -6.84 -8.86 0.96
C LEU A 109 -5.50 -8.32 0.43
N ALA A 110 -4.94 -7.31 1.09
CA ALA A 110 -3.65 -6.73 0.73
C ALA A 110 -2.50 -7.65 1.11
N TYR A 111 -1.40 -7.55 0.36
CA TYR A 111 -0.14 -8.28 0.58
C TYR A 111 -0.23 -9.82 0.41
N ARG A 112 -1.37 -10.34 -0.01
CA ARG A 112 -1.63 -11.75 -0.24
C ARG A 112 -1.50 -12.11 -1.71
N THR A 113 -0.47 -12.88 -2.04
CA THR A 113 -0.21 -13.31 -3.43
C THR A 113 -0.96 -14.57 -3.82
N ASP A 114 -1.42 -15.35 -2.85
CA ASP A 114 -2.21 -16.57 -3.00
C ASP A 114 -3.60 -16.30 -3.61
N LEU A 115 -4.17 -15.12 -3.38
CA LEU A 115 -5.48 -14.75 -3.92
C LEU A 115 -5.48 -14.50 -5.43
N HIS A 116 -4.32 -14.29 -6.06
CA HIS A 116 -4.18 -13.97 -7.50
C HIS A 116 -5.08 -12.82 -7.99
N LYS A 117 -5.51 -11.93 -7.09
CA LYS A 117 -6.43 -10.82 -7.30
C LYS A 117 -5.76 -9.49 -6.98
N ASN A 118 -6.38 -8.40 -7.40
CA ASN A 118 -5.92 -7.04 -7.12
C ASN A 118 -7.09 -6.14 -6.70
N ASN A 119 -6.82 -4.87 -6.43
CA ASN A 119 -7.81 -3.88 -6.00
C ASN A 119 -9.07 -3.81 -6.89
N ILE A 120 -8.97 -4.08 -8.20
CA ILE A 120 -10.12 -4.05 -9.12
C ILE A 120 -11.12 -5.16 -8.76
N HIS A 121 -10.62 -6.39 -8.57
CA HIS A 121 -11.44 -7.54 -8.22
C HIS A 121 -12.14 -7.35 -6.86
N PHE A 122 -11.40 -6.80 -5.89
CA PHE A 122 -11.93 -6.59 -4.55
C PHE A 122 -12.97 -5.45 -4.50
N ALA A 123 -12.73 -4.35 -5.24
CA ALA A 123 -13.72 -3.30 -5.37
C ALA A 123 -15.01 -3.82 -6.06
N LYS A 124 -14.85 -4.62 -7.13
CA LYS A 124 -15.99 -5.27 -7.80
C LYS A 124 -16.80 -6.12 -6.82
N ARG A 125 -16.12 -7.00 -6.06
CA ARG A 125 -16.77 -7.86 -5.06
C ARG A 125 -17.61 -7.05 -4.06
N ALA A 126 -17.05 -5.95 -3.54
CA ALA A 126 -17.77 -5.09 -2.59
C ALA A 126 -19.01 -4.45 -3.21
N PHE A 127 -18.88 -3.88 -4.41
CA PHE A 127 -20.01 -3.21 -5.06
C PHE A 127 -21.07 -4.19 -5.60
N ASP A 128 -20.66 -5.36 -6.09
CA ASP A 128 -21.60 -6.42 -6.49
C ASP A 128 -22.39 -6.92 -5.27
N PHE A 129 -21.74 -7.05 -4.11
CA PHE A 129 -22.41 -7.42 -2.87
C PHE A 129 -23.47 -6.38 -2.48
N ILE A 130 -23.15 -5.08 -2.53
CA ILE A 130 -24.09 -4.01 -2.24
C ILE A 130 -25.28 -4.08 -3.22
N LYS A 131 -25.01 -4.19 -4.53
CA LYS A 131 -26.05 -4.23 -5.58
C LYS A 131 -27.00 -5.44 -5.47
N LYS A 132 -26.52 -6.54 -4.89
CA LYS A 132 -27.30 -7.78 -4.72
C LYS A 132 -28.44 -7.62 -3.69
N HIS A 133 -28.37 -6.66 -2.80
CA HIS A 133 -29.32 -6.46 -1.72
C HIS A 133 -30.22 -5.25 -1.98
N SER A 134 -31.45 -5.29 -1.46
CA SER A 134 -32.42 -4.20 -1.59
C SER A 134 -32.00 -2.95 -0.81
N SER A 135 -31.40 -3.15 0.36
CA SER A 135 -30.84 -2.09 1.20
C SER A 135 -29.60 -2.55 1.94
N CYS A 136 -28.66 -1.64 2.19
CA CYS A 136 -27.45 -1.89 2.96
C CYS A 136 -27.00 -0.66 3.73
N TYR A 137 -26.55 -0.84 4.96
CA TYR A 137 -25.68 0.12 5.62
C TYR A 137 -24.22 -0.19 5.29
N VAL A 138 -23.47 0.81 4.87
CA VAL A 138 -22.06 0.67 4.44
C VAL A 138 -21.18 1.57 5.25
N MET A 139 -20.21 1.01 5.95
CA MET A 139 -19.11 1.73 6.61
C MET A 139 -17.84 1.54 5.80
N ILE A 140 -17.17 2.63 5.44
CA ILE A 140 -15.81 2.62 4.89
C ILE A 140 -14.90 3.45 5.77
N GLY A 141 -13.66 3.07 5.89
CA GLY A 141 -12.70 3.78 6.74
C GLY A 141 -11.25 3.45 6.41
N ASP A 142 -10.37 4.15 7.12
CA ASP A 142 -8.92 4.10 6.98
C ASP A 142 -8.33 4.39 8.37
N PHE A 143 -7.22 3.73 8.73
CA PHE A 143 -6.52 4.00 9.99
C PHE A 143 -5.56 5.17 9.84
N THR A 144 -5.38 5.94 10.92
CA THR A 144 -4.43 7.04 10.98
C THR A 144 -3.01 6.50 11.12
N ASN A 145 -2.11 6.87 10.19
CA ASN A 145 -0.68 6.51 10.24
C ASN A 145 -0.42 5.04 10.61
N PHE A 146 -1.12 4.12 9.93
CA PHE A 146 -1.21 2.71 10.28
C PHE A 146 0.13 2.07 10.64
N PHE A 147 1.13 2.12 9.73
CA PHE A 147 2.44 1.51 9.97
C PHE A 147 3.26 2.22 11.05
N ASP A 148 3.04 3.51 11.22
CA ASP A 148 3.80 4.35 12.14
C ASP A 148 3.30 4.21 13.60
N ASN A 149 2.12 3.60 13.79
CA ASN A 149 1.46 3.48 15.10
C ASN A 149 1.29 2.03 15.59
N LEU A 150 1.84 1.04 14.89
CA LEU A 150 1.75 -0.35 15.34
C LEU A 150 2.51 -0.54 16.67
N ASP A 151 1.80 -0.87 17.75
CA ASP A 151 2.37 -1.15 19.06
C ASP A 151 3.27 -2.40 19.02
N HIS A 152 4.49 -2.30 19.54
CA HIS A 152 5.46 -3.38 19.42
C HIS A 152 5.11 -4.59 20.30
N GLN A 153 4.56 -4.36 21.48
CA GLN A 153 4.21 -5.45 22.38
C GLN A 153 3.04 -6.26 21.82
N TYR A 154 2.00 -5.56 21.36
CA TYR A 154 0.86 -6.20 20.72
C TYR A 154 1.27 -6.93 19.42
N LEU A 155 2.13 -6.35 18.59
CA LEU A 155 2.67 -7.02 17.41
C LEU A 155 3.41 -8.31 17.77
N LYS A 156 4.21 -8.29 18.85
CA LYS A 156 4.92 -9.47 19.33
C LYS A 156 3.95 -10.58 19.78
N GLU A 157 2.92 -10.21 20.50
CA GLU A 157 1.88 -11.14 20.96
C GLU A 157 1.14 -11.79 19.77
N GLN A 158 0.75 -10.97 18.78
CA GLN A 158 0.12 -11.48 17.55
C GLN A 158 1.06 -12.40 16.75
N TRP A 159 2.37 -12.08 16.70
CA TRP A 159 3.36 -12.91 16.02
C TRP A 159 3.56 -14.25 16.78
N CYS A 160 3.65 -14.24 18.12
CA CYS A 160 3.69 -15.45 18.93
C CYS A 160 2.42 -16.29 18.73
N SER A 161 1.25 -15.67 18.72
CA SER A 161 -0.04 -16.35 18.47
C SER A 161 -0.09 -17.01 17.11
N LEU A 162 0.47 -16.38 16.07
CA LEU A 162 0.55 -16.95 14.72
C LEU A 162 1.47 -18.17 14.67
N LEU A 163 2.58 -18.15 15.41
CA LEU A 163 3.53 -19.26 15.51
C LEU A 163 3.07 -20.35 16.49
N GLU A 164 1.99 -20.12 17.23
CA GLU A 164 1.49 -20.99 18.31
C GLU A 164 2.56 -21.27 19.39
N VAL A 165 3.31 -20.22 19.78
CA VAL A 165 4.38 -20.27 20.78
C VAL A 165 4.17 -19.22 21.87
N SER A 166 4.68 -19.48 23.09
CA SER A 166 4.67 -18.51 24.19
C SER A 166 5.73 -17.41 24.04
N ARG A 167 6.82 -17.71 23.34
CA ARG A 167 7.95 -16.80 23.10
C ARG A 167 8.48 -16.97 21.70
N LEU A 168 8.83 -15.87 21.02
CA LEU A 168 9.43 -15.94 19.70
C LEU A 168 10.76 -16.73 19.74
N PRO A 169 10.99 -17.65 18.78
CA PRO A 169 12.31 -18.23 18.54
C PRO A 169 13.37 -17.16 18.33
N GLU A 170 14.63 -17.44 18.64
CA GLU A 170 15.71 -16.43 18.64
C GLU A 170 15.87 -15.71 17.28
N ASP A 171 15.78 -16.44 16.20
CA ASP A 171 15.84 -15.91 14.83
C ASP A 171 14.65 -14.99 14.50
N HIS A 172 13.43 -15.43 14.83
CA HIS A 172 12.23 -14.61 14.71
C HIS A 172 12.30 -13.37 15.60
N TYR A 173 12.78 -13.52 16.84
CA TYR A 173 12.96 -12.40 17.77
C TYR A 173 13.98 -11.39 17.22
N LYS A 174 15.06 -11.86 16.60
CA LYS A 174 16.06 -11.00 15.99
C LYS A 174 15.50 -10.15 14.85
N VAL A 175 14.69 -10.78 13.99
CA VAL A 175 13.99 -10.07 12.89
C VAL A 175 12.94 -9.10 13.47
N PHE A 176 12.15 -9.52 14.47
CA PHE A 176 11.19 -8.67 15.16
C PHE A 176 11.87 -7.45 15.80
N SER A 177 12.92 -7.67 16.57
CA SER A 177 13.67 -6.61 17.25
C SER A 177 14.22 -5.59 16.26
N ASN A 178 14.75 -6.03 15.12
CA ASN A 178 15.29 -5.11 14.13
C ASN A 178 14.20 -4.33 13.38
N ILE A 179 13.03 -4.91 13.10
CA ILE A 179 11.95 -4.22 12.41
C ILE A 179 11.20 -3.23 13.32
N THR A 180 11.23 -3.44 14.64
CA THR A 180 10.59 -2.56 15.64
C THR A 180 11.54 -1.50 16.18
N LYS A 181 12.75 -1.88 16.58
CA LYS A 181 13.82 -0.97 17.01
C LYS A 181 14.77 -0.67 15.86
N TYR A 182 14.23 -0.40 14.68
CA TYR A 182 15.03 -0.15 13.50
C TYR A 182 15.88 1.12 13.64
N SER A 183 17.01 1.12 12.98
CA SER A 183 17.83 2.31 12.82
C SER A 183 17.76 2.82 11.38
N ILE A 184 17.94 4.13 11.22
CA ILE A 184 17.91 4.82 9.93
C ILE A 184 19.14 5.68 9.73
N TRP A 185 19.53 5.83 8.47
CA TRP A 185 20.46 6.83 8.01
C TRP A 185 19.82 7.66 6.92
N GLU A 186 19.84 8.99 7.09
CA GLU A 186 19.20 9.89 6.14
C GLU A 186 19.91 9.86 4.78
N LEU A 187 19.15 9.71 3.70
CA LEU A 187 19.69 9.73 2.34
C LEU A 187 20.43 11.05 2.03
N GLY A 188 19.95 12.18 2.57
CA GLY A 188 20.57 13.48 2.41
C GLY A 188 21.99 13.52 2.99
N ASP A 189 22.21 12.88 4.14
CA ASP A 189 23.54 12.82 4.76
C ASP A 189 24.49 11.91 3.96
N LEU A 190 23.98 10.78 3.45
CA LEU A 190 24.76 9.89 2.58
C LEU A 190 25.18 10.56 1.26
N LEU A 191 24.32 11.39 0.69
CA LEU A 191 24.65 12.20 -0.48
C LEU A 191 25.79 13.19 -0.17
N LYS A 192 25.69 13.93 0.95
CA LYS A 192 26.74 14.87 1.40
C LYS A 192 28.09 14.17 1.63
N LEU A 193 28.10 13.02 2.31
CA LEU A 193 29.31 12.23 2.55
C LEU A 193 29.98 11.72 1.27
N ASN A 194 29.26 11.69 0.16
CA ASN A 194 29.77 11.37 -1.18
C ASN A 194 29.98 12.61 -2.06
N ASN A 195 29.90 13.82 -1.51
CA ASN A 195 29.98 15.08 -2.24
C ASN A 195 28.94 15.20 -3.38
N LEU A 196 27.73 14.69 -3.16
CA LEU A 196 26.63 14.69 -4.11
C LEU A 196 25.48 15.58 -3.65
N GLU A 197 24.85 16.29 -4.59
CA GLU A 197 23.65 17.06 -4.32
C GLU A 197 22.39 16.17 -4.21
N ASP A 198 21.40 16.57 -3.40
CA ASP A 198 20.10 15.89 -3.35
C ASP A 198 19.22 16.23 -4.58
N THR A 199 19.70 15.84 -5.73
CA THR A 199 19.02 15.91 -7.01
C THR A 199 18.75 14.51 -7.56
N LEU A 200 17.93 14.41 -8.62
CA LEU A 200 17.73 13.12 -9.31
C LEU A 200 19.04 12.55 -9.86
N ASP A 201 19.94 13.40 -10.30
CA ASP A 201 21.20 12.97 -10.91
C ASP A 201 22.20 12.57 -9.81
N GLY A 202 22.30 13.31 -8.70
CA GLY A 202 23.11 12.91 -7.53
C GLY A 202 22.63 11.59 -6.92
N ARG A 203 21.31 11.38 -6.81
CA ARG A 203 20.74 10.08 -6.37
C ARG A 203 21.04 8.94 -7.35
N ARG A 204 21.13 9.20 -8.66
CA ARG A 204 21.54 8.19 -9.65
C ARG A 204 23.00 7.85 -9.53
N GLU A 205 23.82 8.86 -9.32
CA GLU A 205 25.25 8.70 -9.10
C GLU A 205 25.54 7.90 -7.82
N LEU A 206 24.91 8.24 -6.69
CA LEU A 206 24.98 7.44 -5.47
C LEU A 206 24.60 5.98 -5.73
N ASN A 207 23.52 5.76 -6.49
CA ASN A 207 23.06 4.41 -6.84
C ASN A 207 23.93 3.68 -7.86
N SER A 208 24.89 4.34 -8.51
CA SER A 208 25.90 3.70 -9.37
C SER A 208 27.04 3.07 -8.57
N LEU A 209 27.24 3.51 -7.33
CA LEU A 209 28.29 2.99 -6.45
C LEU A 209 28.04 1.51 -6.10
N LYS A 210 29.11 0.80 -5.79
CA LYS A 210 29.04 -0.58 -5.28
C LYS A 210 28.46 -0.63 -3.85
N ARG A 211 28.87 0.32 -2.99
CA ARG A 211 28.36 0.60 -1.64
C ARG A 211 28.26 2.11 -1.44
N VAL A 212 27.30 2.56 -0.63
CA VAL A 212 27.13 4.01 -0.34
C VAL A 212 28.26 4.59 0.50
N LEU A 213 28.87 3.80 1.37
CA LEU A 213 30.07 4.13 2.13
C LEU A 213 30.99 2.92 2.19
N ASP A 214 32.30 3.16 2.24
CA ASP A 214 33.27 2.15 2.64
C ASP A 214 33.24 1.92 4.17
N THR A 215 33.96 0.92 4.66
CA THR A 215 33.95 0.52 6.06
C THR A 215 34.49 1.60 6.99
N THR A 216 35.48 2.36 6.56
CA THR A 216 36.10 3.43 7.33
C THR A 216 35.15 4.59 7.51
N LYS A 217 34.62 5.14 6.39
CA LYS A 217 33.61 6.22 6.42
C LYS A 217 32.34 5.83 7.19
N PHE A 218 31.92 4.57 7.09
CA PHE A 218 30.77 4.08 7.87
C PHE A 218 31.05 4.17 9.37
N LYS A 219 32.24 3.72 9.85
CA LYS A 219 32.62 3.75 11.27
C LYS A 219 32.75 5.18 11.79
N GLU A 220 33.44 6.06 11.04
CA GLU A 220 33.65 7.46 11.39
C GLU A 220 32.38 8.26 11.55
N ASN A 221 31.36 7.96 10.74
CA ASN A 221 30.09 8.70 10.71
C ASN A 221 28.94 7.97 11.39
N LYS A 222 29.19 6.91 12.16
CA LYS A 222 28.17 6.09 12.81
C LYS A 222 27.25 6.88 13.75
N SER A 223 27.67 8.01 14.28
CA SER A 223 26.88 8.92 15.11
C SER A 223 25.69 9.54 14.38
N MET A 224 25.67 9.55 13.03
CA MET A 224 24.54 10.01 12.22
C MET A 224 23.37 9.02 12.18
N ILE A 225 23.56 7.80 12.67
CA ILE A 225 22.51 6.78 12.70
C ILE A 225 21.51 7.13 13.80
N LYS A 226 20.24 7.23 13.43
CA LYS A 226 19.13 7.44 14.34
C LYS A 226 18.42 6.11 14.59
N GLN A 227 17.97 5.86 15.81
CA GLN A 227 17.24 4.65 16.18
C GLN A 227 15.79 4.97 16.52
N ASN A 228 14.88 4.08 16.19
CA ASN A 228 13.52 4.15 16.69
C ASN A 228 13.49 3.74 18.18
N ASN A 229 13.37 4.72 19.06
CA ASN A 229 13.29 4.53 20.51
C ASN A 229 11.84 4.41 21.02
N ASN A 230 10.85 4.56 20.14
CA ASN A 230 9.45 4.41 20.49
C ASN A 230 9.10 2.94 20.76
N SER A 231 8.02 2.71 21.51
CA SER A 231 7.40 1.39 21.68
C SER A 231 6.43 1.03 20.54
N TYR A 232 6.42 1.82 19.46
CA TYR A 232 5.51 1.68 18.33
C TYR A 232 6.19 2.05 17.00
N GLY A 233 5.54 1.66 15.90
CA GLY A 233 5.95 1.97 14.54
C GLY A 233 6.91 0.97 13.91
N ILE A 234 6.70 0.67 12.63
CA ILE A 234 7.58 -0.16 11.78
C ILE A 234 7.87 0.55 10.45
N PRO A 235 9.05 0.30 9.84
CA PRO A 235 9.46 1.06 8.66
C PRO A 235 8.60 0.73 7.42
N GLN A 236 8.14 1.78 6.71
CA GLN A 236 7.46 1.65 5.44
C GLN A 236 8.47 1.39 4.32
N GLY A 237 8.36 0.25 3.64
CA GLY A 237 9.21 -0.13 2.49
C GLY A 237 10.02 -1.41 2.71
N SER A 238 10.08 -1.96 3.91
CA SER A 238 10.60 -3.30 4.15
C SER A 238 9.68 -4.37 3.53
N PRO A 239 10.23 -5.48 2.99
CA PRO A 239 9.43 -6.56 2.43
C PRO A 239 8.46 -7.24 3.40
N ILE A 240 8.73 -7.20 4.71
CA ILE A 240 7.95 -7.87 5.75
C ILE A 240 6.82 -7.01 6.32
N SER A 241 6.93 -5.66 6.24
CA SER A 241 6.02 -4.75 6.93
C SER A 241 4.54 -4.96 6.56
N GLY A 242 4.26 -5.26 5.30
CA GLY A 242 2.88 -5.53 4.86
C GLY A 242 2.27 -6.77 5.49
N GLN A 243 3.06 -7.83 5.67
CA GLN A 243 2.60 -9.07 6.34
C GLN A 243 2.43 -8.86 7.84
N LEU A 244 3.33 -8.10 8.47
CA LEU A 244 3.19 -7.74 9.89
C LEU A 244 1.92 -6.94 10.16
N ALA A 245 1.55 -6.05 9.24
CA ALA A 245 0.28 -5.32 9.31
C ALA A 245 -0.94 -6.25 9.24
N ASN A 246 -0.89 -7.32 8.46
CA ASN A 246 -1.96 -8.33 8.44
C ASN A 246 -2.00 -9.16 9.73
N ILE A 247 -0.83 -9.56 10.24
CA ILE A 247 -0.71 -10.31 11.51
C ILE A 247 -1.24 -9.47 12.68
N TYR A 248 -0.93 -8.18 12.70
CA TYR A 248 -1.40 -7.24 13.72
C TYR A 248 -2.93 -7.20 13.85
N MET A 249 -3.63 -7.28 12.73
CA MET A 249 -5.08 -7.20 12.65
C MET A 249 -5.80 -8.55 12.76
N LEU A 250 -5.08 -9.65 12.87
CA LEU A 250 -5.61 -11.00 12.68
C LEU A 250 -6.80 -11.32 13.61
N ASN A 251 -6.67 -11.07 14.91
CA ASN A 251 -7.69 -11.39 15.89
C ASN A 251 -8.91 -10.47 15.76
N ILE A 252 -8.68 -9.18 15.54
CA ILE A 252 -9.77 -8.21 15.37
C ILE A 252 -10.51 -8.41 14.06
N ASP A 253 -9.79 -8.79 12.98
CA ASP A 253 -10.41 -9.16 11.71
C ASP A 253 -11.37 -10.34 11.89
N LYS A 254 -11.01 -11.32 12.72
CA LYS A 254 -11.86 -12.47 13.07
C LYS A 254 -13.11 -12.04 13.84
N GLU A 255 -12.96 -11.23 14.87
CA GLU A 255 -14.08 -10.76 15.70
C GLU A 255 -15.08 -9.94 14.88
N ILE A 256 -14.60 -8.98 14.11
CA ILE A 256 -15.46 -8.15 13.24
C ILE A 256 -16.15 -9.01 12.19
N ASN A 257 -15.39 -9.91 11.53
CA ASN A 257 -15.96 -10.79 10.52
C ASN A 257 -17.07 -11.68 11.08
N ASN A 258 -16.92 -12.20 12.31
CA ASN A 258 -17.94 -13.01 12.95
C ASN A 258 -19.23 -12.20 13.16
N ILE A 259 -19.14 -10.97 13.66
CA ILE A 259 -20.30 -10.08 13.83
C ILE A 259 -20.97 -9.82 12.48
N VAL A 260 -20.18 -9.45 11.47
CA VAL A 260 -20.69 -9.07 10.14
C VAL A 260 -21.30 -10.27 9.43
N LYS A 261 -20.65 -11.44 9.51
CA LYS A 261 -21.11 -12.68 8.86
C LYS A 261 -22.43 -13.18 9.45
N MET A 262 -22.62 -13.10 10.78
CA MET A 262 -23.88 -13.44 11.43
C MET A 262 -25.06 -12.57 10.93
N LEU A 263 -24.79 -11.38 10.44
CA LEU A 263 -25.77 -10.46 9.86
C LEU A 263 -25.93 -10.65 8.32
N GLY A 264 -25.34 -11.69 7.74
CA GLY A 264 -25.31 -11.88 6.29
C GLY A 264 -24.50 -10.80 5.57
N GLY A 265 -23.64 -10.07 6.27
CA GLY A 265 -22.88 -8.94 5.76
C GLY A 265 -21.55 -9.30 5.11
N LEU A 266 -20.81 -8.28 4.70
CA LEU A 266 -19.49 -8.39 4.08
C LEU A 266 -18.51 -7.48 4.82
N TYR A 267 -17.39 -8.05 5.27
CA TYR A 267 -16.23 -7.31 5.76
C TYR A 267 -15.02 -7.58 4.87
N MET A 268 -14.35 -6.53 4.44
CA MET A 268 -13.12 -6.61 3.64
C MET A 268 -12.13 -5.50 4.07
N ARG A 269 -10.86 -5.86 4.24
CA ARG A 269 -9.78 -4.94 4.57
C ARG A 269 -8.64 -5.04 3.55
N TYR A 270 -8.18 -3.90 3.07
CA TYR A 270 -7.05 -3.79 2.15
C TYR A 270 -5.97 -2.87 2.75
N SER A 271 -5.04 -3.43 3.52
CA SER A 271 -4.08 -2.71 4.37
C SER A 271 -4.80 -1.91 5.45
N ASP A 272 -4.74 -0.60 5.37
CA ASP A 272 -5.40 0.40 6.21
C ASP A 272 -6.84 0.74 5.76
N ASP A 273 -7.18 0.54 4.49
CA ASP A 273 -8.53 0.76 3.96
C ASP A 273 -9.46 -0.43 4.27
N PHE A 274 -10.69 -0.20 4.72
CA PHE A 274 -11.68 -1.25 4.91
C PHE A 274 -13.08 -0.85 4.44
N ILE A 275 -13.93 -1.87 4.21
CA ILE A 275 -15.35 -1.74 3.94
C ILE A 275 -16.13 -2.80 4.72
N ILE A 276 -17.24 -2.38 5.32
CA ILE A 276 -18.23 -3.23 5.99
C ILE A 276 -19.59 -2.93 5.37
N VAL A 277 -20.31 -3.98 5.00
CA VAL A 277 -21.65 -3.88 4.43
C VAL A 277 -22.59 -4.74 5.26
N LEU A 278 -23.65 -4.14 5.80
CA LEU A 278 -24.68 -4.79 6.59
C LEU A 278 -26.01 -4.72 5.81
N PRO A 279 -26.46 -5.82 5.20
CA PRO A 279 -27.64 -5.83 4.36
C PRO A 279 -28.92 -6.01 5.16
N ASN A 280 -30.03 -5.44 4.65
CA ASN A 280 -31.41 -5.71 5.03
C ASN A 280 -31.68 -5.66 6.55
N ILE A 281 -31.04 -4.72 7.25
CA ILE A 281 -31.25 -4.48 8.69
C ILE A 281 -31.90 -3.11 8.92
N ASP A 282 -32.65 -2.99 10.03
CA ASP A 282 -33.23 -1.70 10.40
C ASP A 282 -32.18 -0.71 10.88
N LYS A 283 -32.53 0.58 10.91
CA LYS A 283 -31.63 1.68 11.23
C LYS A 283 -31.04 1.57 12.64
N ASN A 284 -31.87 1.34 13.64
CA ASN A 284 -31.43 1.37 15.04
C ASN A 284 -30.48 0.20 15.32
N PHE A 285 -30.80 -0.97 14.77
CA PHE A 285 -29.93 -2.13 14.87
C PHE A 285 -28.61 -1.93 14.12
N ALA A 286 -28.63 -1.30 12.94
CA ALA A 286 -27.41 -0.94 12.20
C ALA A 286 -26.51 -0.01 13.00
N ILE A 287 -27.10 1.02 13.65
CA ILE A 287 -26.36 1.96 14.50
C ILE A 287 -25.65 1.21 15.63
N VAL A 288 -26.37 0.36 16.38
CA VAL A 288 -25.80 -0.41 17.48
C VAL A 288 -24.64 -1.30 17.00
N LYS A 289 -24.80 -2.00 15.87
CA LYS A 289 -23.75 -2.90 15.35
C LYS A 289 -22.53 -2.14 14.82
N ILE A 290 -22.72 -1.04 14.12
CA ILE A 290 -21.63 -0.20 13.63
C ILE A 290 -20.88 0.46 14.79
N LEU A 291 -21.56 0.93 15.82
CA LEU A 291 -20.93 1.47 17.03
C LEU A 291 -20.12 0.40 17.76
N ASN A 292 -20.60 -0.84 17.83
CA ASN A 292 -19.84 -1.95 18.41
C ASN A 292 -18.56 -2.23 17.60
N ILE A 293 -18.65 -2.32 16.28
CA ILE A 293 -17.50 -2.50 15.40
C ILE A 293 -16.50 -1.32 15.55
N HIS A 294 -17.01 -0.09 15.68
CA HIS A 294 -16.16 1.08 15.92
C HIS A 294 -15.39 0.98 17.25
N ARG A 295 -16.03 0.48 18.31
CA ARG A 295 -15.36 0.20 19.59
C ARG A 295 -14.26 -0.86 19.44
N LEU A 296 -14.52 -1.93 18.70
CA LEU A 296 -13.52 -2.94 18.40
C LEU A 296 -12.30 -2.38 17.66
N PHE A 297 -12.51 -1.53 16.64
CA PHE A 297 -11.38 -0.85 15.98
C PHE A 297 -10.59 0.06 16.93
N ASN A 298 -11.27 0.76 17.83
CA ASN A 298 -10.62 1.64 18.81
C ASN A 298 -9.96 0.86 19.97
N SER A 299 -10.27 -0.42 20.17
CA SER A 299 -9.59 -1.26 21.17
C SER A 299 -8.24 -1.79 20.69
N ILE A 300 -7.90 -1.64 19.42
CA ILE A 300 -6.62 -2.09 18.87
C ILE A 300 -5.51 -1.16 19.39
N PRO A 301 -4.48 -1.65 20.11
CA PRO A 301 -3.41 -0.83 20.61
C PRO A 301 -2.78 0.03 19.52
N GLY A 302 -2.52 1.30 19.78
CA GLY A 302 -1.87 2.24 18.88
C GLY A 302 -2.67 2.67 17.63
N LEU A 303 -3.78 2.03 17.30
CA LEU A 303 -4.57 2.35 16.12
C LEU A 303 -5.81 3.19 16.43
N SER A 304 -6.11 4.08 15.53
CA SER A 304 -7.34 4.87 15.55
C SER A 304 -7.89 5.06 14.13
N LEU A 305 -9.20 5.07 14.00
CA LEU A 305 -9.85 5.39 12.74
C LEU A 305 -9.62 6.86 12.37
N GLN A 306 -9.38 7.13 11.10
CA GLN A 306 -9.26 8.49 10.59
C GLN A 306 -10.66 9.13 10.44
N PRO A 307 -11.05 10.13 11.25
CA PRO A 307 -12.41 10.68 11.20
C PRO A 307 -12.83 11.20 9.84
N ASP A 308 -11.97 11.99 9.17
CA ASP A 308 -12.25 12.57 7.84
C ASP A 308 -12.41 11.54 6.72
N LYS A 309 -11.98 10.29 6.94
CA LYS A 309 -12.05 9.22 5.96
C LYS A 309 -13.06 8.15 6.30
N THR A 310 -13.44 8.04 7.55
CA THR A 310 -14.51 7.13 7.98
C THR A 310 -15.84 7.71 7.55
N GLN A 311 -16.63 6.93 6.82
CA GLN A 311 -17.87 7.37 6.21
C GLN A 311 -18.92 6.30 6.32
N TYR A 312 -20.17 6.73 6.41
CA TYR A 312 -21.32 5.88 6.57
C TYR A 312 -22.33 6.20 5.48
N PHE A 313 -22.82 5.18 4.80
CA PHE A 313 -23.77 5.30 3.73
C PHE A 313 -24.92 4.34 3.93
N PHE A 314 -26.10 4.77 3.49
CA PHE A 314 -27.25 3.92 3.29
C PHE A 314 -27.49 3.76 1.78
N TYR A 315 -27.55 2.52 1.32
CA TYR A 315 -27.88 2.15 -0.04
C TYR A 315 -29.31 1.59 -0.06
N CYS A 316 -30.16 2.11 -0.93
CA CYS A 316 -31.50 1.61 -1.15
C CYS A 316 -31.98 2.00 -2.57
N ASN A 317 -32.68 1.09 -3.25
CA ASN A 317 -33.31 1.33 -4.54
C ASN A 317 -32.41 2.02 -5.58
N ASN A 318 -31.19 1.53 -5.75
CA ASN A 318 -30.17 2.09 -6.65
C ASN A 318 -29.72 3.52 -6.32
N GLY A 319 -29.90 3.96 -5.08
CA GLY A 319 -29.41 5.22 -4.56
C GLY A 319 -28.45 5.03 -3.38
N VAL A 320 -27.54 5.96 -3.20
CA VAL A 320 -26.61 6.03 -2.03
C VAL A 320 -26.80 7.36 -1.35
N VAL A 321 -27.04 7.32 -0.05
CA VAL A 321 -27.17 8.51 0.81
C VAL A 321 -26.11 8.43 1.90
N ASN A 322 -25.41 9.53 2.16
CA ASN A 322 -24.51 9.62 3.32
C ASN A 322 -25.35 9.79 4.58
N CYS A 323 -25.18 8.89 5.54
CA CYS A 323 -25.91 8.87 6.81
C CYS A 323 -24.98 9.09 8.03
N GLY A 324 -23.81 9.71 7.83
CA GLY A 324 -22.85 9.96 8.90
C GLY A 324 -23.41 10.72 10.12
N ASN A 325 -24.32 11.66 9.90
CA ASN A 325 -24.98 12.40 10.98
C ASN A 325 -25.81 11.50 11.90
N GLU A 326 -26.35 10.39 11.37
CA GLU A 326 -27.18 9.46 12.14
C GLU A 326 -26.38 8.64 13.16
N PHE A 327 -25.07 8.50 12.91
CA PHE A 327 -24.13 7.79 13.79
C PHE A 327 -23.48 8.68 14.84
N GLN A 328 -23.84 9.98 14.88
CA GLN A 328 -23.25 10.99 15.78
C GLN A 328 -21.71 11.02 15.74
N MET A 329 -21.14 10.66 14.61
CA MET A 329 -19.71 10.65 14.34
C MET A 329 -19.33 11.90 13.56
N ASN A 330 -18.15 12.48 13.78
CA ASN A 330 -17.61 13.59 13.00
C ASN A 330 -17.25 13.16 11.56
N ALA A 331 -18.18 12.51 10.88
CA ALA A 331 -18.01 12.01 9.53
C ALA A 331 -18.23 13.13 8.49
N ASP A 332 -17.46 13.11 7.39
CA ASP A 332 -17.64 14.07 6.29
C ASP A 332 -18.93 13.75 5.50
N CYS A 333 -20.03 14.38 5.87
CA CYS A 333 -21.34 14.20 5.25
C CYS A 333 -21.46 14.82 3.84
N ARG A 334 -20.44 15.57 3.35
CA ARG A 334 -20.44 16.14 1.99
C ARG A 334 -20.21 15.10 0.90
N LYS A 335 -19.73 13.93 1.25
CA LYS A 335 -19.47 12.85 0.26
C LYS A 335 -20.76 12.11 -0.07
N ARG A 336 -21.05 12.07 -1.36
CA ARG A 336 -22.30 11.50 -1.92
C ARG A 336 -22.13 10.09 -2.49
N PHE A 337 -20.90 9.57 -2.57
CA PHE A 337 -20.58 8.31 -3.23
C PHE A 337 -19.68 7.45 -2.41
N ILE A 338 -19.87 6.14 -2.48
CA ILE A 338 -18.97 5.16 -1.83
C ILE A 338 -17.67 5.10 -2.63
N ASN A 339 -16.54 5.42 -1.97
CA ASN A 339 -15.22 5.35 -2.57
C ASN A 339 -14.41 4.21 -1.93
N PHE A 340 -14.15 3.16 -2.68
CA PHE A 340 -13.36 2.03 -2.19
C PHE A 340 -12.31 1.58 -3.22
N LEU A 341 -11.06 1.37 -2.79
CA LEU A 341 -9.92 0.88 -3.58
C LEU A 341 -9.71 1.56 -4.95
N GLY A 342 -9.97 2.86 -5.02
CA GLY A 342 -9.76 3.65 -6.26
C GLY A 342 -10.94 3.72 -7.21
N PHE A 343 -12.08 3.16 -6.82
CA PHE A 343 -13.35 3.21 -7.54
C PHE A 343 -14.40 3.97 -6.74
N THR A 344 -15.40 4.46 -7.45
CA THR A 344 -16.53 5.22 -6.91
C THR A 344 -17.84 4.54 -7.34
N PHE A 345 -18.75 4.32 -6.40
CA PHE A 345 -20.08 3.78 -6.63
C PHE A 345 -21.14 4.82 -6.23
N ASP A 346 -22.02 5.16 -7.15
CA ASP A 346 -23.09 6.15 -6.97
C ASP A 346 -24.47 5.58 -6.61
N GLY A 347 -24.52 4.26 -6.40
CA GLY A 347 -25.75 3.50 -6.18
C GLY A 347 -26.26 2.79 -7.43
N LYS A 348 -25.86 3.24 -8.63
CA LYS A 348 -26.25 2.64 -9.91
C LYS A 348 -25.05 2.08 -10.66
N LYS A 349 -24.01 2.89 -10.83
CA LYS A 349 -22.83 2.55 -11.65
C LYS A 349 -21.53 2.72 -10.88
N VAL A 350 -20.55 1.92 -11.26
CA VAL A 350 -19.18 2.03 -10.79
C VAL A 350 -18.37 2.82 -11.80
N SER A 351 -17.56 3.76 -11.31
CA SER A 351 -16.60 4.54 -12.11
C SER A 351 -15.23 4.55 -11.43
N ILE A 352 -14.18 4.94 -12.16
CA ILE A 352 -12.89 5.21 -11.55
C ILE A 352 -12.97 6.51 -10.74
N ARG A 353 -12.37 6.52 -9.57
CA ARG A 353 -12.34 7.68 -8.70
C ARG A 353 -11.81 8.91 -9.43
N GLN A 354 -12.60 9.97 -9.50
CA GLN A 354 -12.31 11.18 -10.28
C GLN A 354 -10.91 11.78 -9.99
N LYS A 355 -10.47 11.74 -8.74
CA LYS A 355 -9.12 12.19 -8.36
C LYS A 355 -8.01 11.44 -9.13
N THR A 356 -8.17 10.16 -9.42
CA THR A 356 -7.21 9.36 -10.18
C THR A 356 -7.17 9.80 -11.64
N THR A 357 -8.33 9.97 -12.26
CA THR A 357 -8.47 10.45 -13.63
C THR A 357 -7.96 11.88 -13.79
N SER A 358 -8.28 12.77 -12.86
CA SER A 358 -7.79 14.16 -12.87
C SER A 358 -6.25 14.22 -12.77
N LYS A 359 -5.64 13.40 -11.91
CA LYS A 359 -4.17 13.30 -11.80
C LYS A 359 -3.50 12.80 -13.08
N TYR A 360 -4.15 11.85 -13.76
CA TYR A 360 -3.69 11.36 -15.06
C TYR A 360 -3.70 12.47 -16.10
N TYR A 361 -4.82 13.18 -16.28
CA TYR A 361 -4.93 14.29 -17.23
C TYR A 361 -4.01 15.47 -16.89
N TYR A 362 -3.90 15.83 -15.61
CA TYR A 362 -2.96 16.87 -15.18
C TYR A 362 -1.51 16.57 -15.62
N ARG A 363 -1.06 15.33 -15.41
CA ARG A 363 0.28 14.90 -15.82
C ARG A 363 0.43 14.88 -17.35
N MET A 364 -0.59 14.47 -18.06
CA MET A 364 -0.63 14.48 -19.53
C MET A 364 -0.53 15.90 -20.06
N TYR A 365 -1.38 16.80 -19.60
CA TYR A 365 -1.38 18.21 -20.04
C TYR A 365 -0.07 18.93 -19.71
N ARG A 366 0.50 18.69 -18.53
CA ARG A 366 1.80 19.26 -18.16
C ARG A 366 2.91 18.85 -19.12
N LYS A 367 2.95 17.59 -19.53
CA LYS A 367 3.90 17.10 -20.55
C LYS A 367 3.61 17.64 -21.94
N ALA A 368 2.35 17.67 -22.34
CA ALA A 368 1.95 18.23 -23.63
C ALA A 368 2.34 19.71 -23.75
N LYS A 369 2.07 20.52 -22.70
CA LYS A 369 2.50 21.93 -22.64
C LYS A 369 4.03 22.10 -22.76
N THR A 370 4.82 21.23 -22.12
CA THR A 370 6.29 21.27 -22.25
C THR A 370 6.73 21.01 -23.69
N ILE A 371 6.08 20.07 -24.39
CA ILE A 371 6.36 19.78 -25.81
C ILE A 371 5.99 20.98 -26.67
N ALA A 372 4.80 21.56 -26.48
CA ALA A 372 4.32 22.69 -27.28
C ALA A 372 5.17 23.96 -27.06
N LYS A 373 5.56 24.27 -25.83
CA LYS A 373 6.23 25.52 -25.48
C LYS A 373 7.73 25.50 -25.76
N ASN A 374 8.41 24.36 -25.59
CA ASN A 374 9.90 24.30 -25.60
C ASN A 374 10.43 23.38 -26.71
N GLY A 375 9.70 23.26 -27.84
CA GLY A 375 10.13 22.38 -28.93
C GLY A 375 10.38 20.92 -28.55
N GLY A 376 9.74 20.48 -27.45
CA GLY A 376 9.91 19.15 -26.92
C GLY A 376 11.00 18.97 -25.86
N TYR A 377 11.67 20.03 -25.44
CA TYR A 377 12.73 19.95 -24.42
C TYR A 377 12.22 20.30 -23.03
N THR A 378 12.74 19.64 -22.00
CA THR A 378 12.56 20.06 -20.60
C THR A 378 13.47 21.24 -20.29
N ALA A 379 13.22 21.94 -19.16
CA ALA A 379 14.13 22.99 -18.66
C ALA A 379 15.59 22.51 -18.45
N LYS A 380 15.80 21.20 -18.28
CA LYS A 380 17.12 20.55 -18.18
C LYS A 380 17.65 20.02 -19.52
N GLY A 381 17.17 20.51 -20.65
CA GLY A 381 17.64 20.12 -21.98
C GLY A 381 17.27 18.71 -22.46
N LYS A 382 16.49 17.96 -21.68
CA LYS A 382 16.09 16.58 -22.05
C LYS A 382 14.94 16.60 -23.05
N HIS A 383 15.15 16.01 -24.23
CA HIS A 383 14.11 15.88 -25.26
C HIS A 383 12.94 14.98 -24.80
N ILE A 384 11.72 15.50 -24.88
CA ILE A 384 10.49 14.75 -24.67
C ILE A 384 9.83 14.54 -26.02
N SER A 385 10.04 13.40 -26.64
CA SER A 385 9.42 13.07 -27.92
C SER A 385 7.89 12.93 -27.78
N GLY A 386 7.16 13.31 -28.84
CA GLY A 386 5.73 13.03 -28.95
C GLY A 386 5.41 11.53 -28.81
N ARG A 387 6.31 10.64 -29.26
CA ARG A 387 6.22 9.19 -29.06
C ARG A 387 6.11 8.82 -27.58
N ASN A 388 6.94 9.41 -26.71
CA ASN A 388 6.89 9.15 -25.25
C ASN A 388 5.59 9.67 -24.63
N LEU A 389 5.00 10.77 -25.13
CA LEU A 389 3.71 11.26 -24.68
C LEU A 389 2.61 10.23 -24.98
N TYR A 390 2.52 9.75 -26.22
CA TYR A 390 1.54 8.76 -26.65
C TYR A 390 1.72 7.41 -25.91
N GLN A 391 2.94 6.94 -25.74
CA GLN A 391 3.20 5.70 -24.99
C GLN A 391 2.76 5.79 -23.53
N ARG A 392 2.94 6.95 -22.90
CA ARG A 392 2.58 7.09 -21.48
C ARG A 392 1.12 7.41 -21.22
N TYR A 393 0.45 8.07 -22.17
CA TYR A 393 -0.88 8.63 -21.92
C TYR A 393 -1.93 8.26 -22.98
N SER A 394 -1.66 7.30 -23.85
CA SER A 394 -2.66 6.87 -24.81
C SER A 394 -2.78 5.37 -24.94
N ILE A 395 -3.79 4.95 -25.73
CA ILE A 395 -4.00 3.55 -26.09
C ILE A 395 -2.77 2.92 -26.77
N LYS A 396 -1.97 3.72 -27.49
CA LYS A 396 -0.76 3.24 -28.17
C LYS A 396 0.27 2.62 -27.22
N GLY A 397 0.30 3.03 -25.96
CA GLY A 397 1.18 2.46 -24.94
C GLY A 397 0.49 1.51 -23.98
N ALA A 398 -0.82 1.29 -24.11
CA ALA A 398 -1.59 0.46 -23.19
C ALA A 398 -1.18 -1.01 -23.24
N TYR A 399 -0.74 -1.49 -24.39
CA TYR A 399 -0.30 -2.88 -24.63
C TYR A 399 1.21 -3.08 -24.54
N GLY A 400 1.97 -2.03 -24.19
CA GLY A 400 3.40 -2.12 -23.96
C GLY A 400 3.75 -2.92 -22.70
N LYS A 401 5.01 -3.39 -22.59
CA LYS A 401 5.51 -4.25 -21.49
C LYS A 401 5.11 -3.78 -20.09
N ASN A 402 5.11 -2.47 -19.84
CA ASN A 402 4.80 -1.89 -18.52
C ASN A 402 3.37 -1.35 -18.42
N GLY A 403 2.61 -1.33 -19.52
CA GLY A 403 1.29 -0.73 -19.58
C GLY A 403 1.29 0.77 -19.22
N ASN A 404 0.10 1.33 -19.06
CA ASN A 404 -0.12 2.71 -18.58
C ASN A 404 -1.48 2.83 -17.90
N TYR A 405 -1.93 4.06 -17.61
CA TYR A 405 -3.24 4.28 -16.99
C TYR A 405 -4.40 3.75 -17.87
N ILE A 406 -4.29 3.85 -19.20
CA ILE A 406 -5.31 3.33 -20.11
C ILE A 406 -5.42 1.81 -20.01
N SER A 407 -4.28 1.09 -19.91
CA SER A 407 -4.30 -0.37 -19.71
C SER A 407 -4.93 -0.78 -18.36
N TYR A 408 -4.77 0.04 -17.32
CA TYR A 408 -5.45 -0.15 -16.05
C TYR A 408 -6.97 0.00 -16.20
N VAL A 409 -7.41 1.06 -16.89
CA VAL A 409 -8.85 1.31 -17.13
C VAL A 409 -9.48 0.21 -17.98
N LEU A 410 -8.81 -0.24 -19.06
CA LEU A 410 -9.30 -1.32 -19.91
C LEU A 410 -9.41 -2.65 -19.14
N ARG A 411 -8.45 -2.94 -18.24
CA ARG A 411 -8.53 -4.10 -17.36
C ARG A 411 -9.71 -3.98 -16.38
N ALA A 412 -9.89 -2.80 -15.81
CA ALA A 412 -11.01 -2.54 -14.91
C ALA A 412 -12.37 -2.71 -15.66
N LYS A 413 -12.47 -2.18 -16.88
CA LYS A 413 -13.67 -2.36 -17.72
C LYS A 413 -13.95 -3.85 -17.96
N ARG A 414 -12.95 -4.64 -18.35
CA ARG A 414 -13.11 -6.08 -18.56
C ARG A 414 -13.61 -6.80 -17.30
N ILE A 415 -13.14 -6.41 -16.11
CA ILE A 415 -13.50 -7.06 -14.84
C ILE A 415 -14.91 -6.61 -14.38
N PHE A 416 -15.21 -5.31 -14.45
CA PHE A 416 -16.50 -4.77 -14.02
C PHE A 416 -17.63 -5.06 -15.00
N GLY A 417 -17.35 -5.15 -16.30
CA GLY A 417 -18.33 -5.33 -17.37
C GLY A 417 -18.70 -4.02 -18.08
N ASP A 418 -19.37 -4.16 -19.22
CA ASP A 418 -19.70 -3.03 -20.11
C ASP A 418 -20.82 -2.12 -19.57
N ASN A 419 -21.62 -2.61 -18.65
CA ASN A 419 -22.72 -1.84 -18.04
C ASN A 419 -22.23 -0.77 -17.06
N GLU A 420 -20.96 -0.78 -16.69
CA GLU A 420 -20.37 0.17 -15.74
C GLU A 420 -19.72 1.39 -16.43
N ALA A 421 -19.56 2.48 -15.67
CA ALA A 421 -19.03 3.74 -16.19
C ALA A 421 -17.50 3.87 -16.06
N VAL A 422 -16.78 2.74 -15.96
CA VAL A 422 -15.35 2.70 -15.62
C VAL A 422 -14.47 3.37 -16.68
N ASP A 423 -14.81 3.26 -17.96
CA ASP A 423 -14.05 3.83 -19.08
C ASP A 423 -14.54 5.21 -19.56
N ARG A 424 -15.63 5.73 -18.97
CA ARG A 424 -16.29 6.97 -19.42
C ARG A 424 -15.30 8.12 -19.62
N ASP A 425 -14.41 8.32 -18.67
CA ASP A 425 -13.55 9.51 -18.65
C ASP A 425 -12.35 9.42 -19.58
N ILE A 426 -12.05 8.23 -20.14
CA ILE A 426 -10.92 8.04 -21.07
C ILE A 426 -11.31 7.95 -22.54
N LYS A 427 -12.60 7.90 -22.88
CA LYS A 427 -13.08 7.71 -24.27
C LYS A 427 -12.41 8.70 -25.24
N ASN A 428 -12.26 9.96 -24.85
CA ASN A 428 -11.70 11.03 -25.68
C ASN A 428 -10.23 11.37 -25.39
N HIS A 429 -9.47 10.44 -24.77
CA HIS A 429 -8.09 10.73 -24.37
C HIS A 429 -7.16 11.11 -25.54
N MET A 430 -7.31 10.45 -26.70
CA MET A 430 -6.53 10.75 -27.90
C MET A 430 -6.80 12.15 -28.43
N GLN A 431 -8.06 12.57 -28.50
CA GLN A 431 -8.45 13.92 -28.92
C GLN A 431 -7.91 14.98 -27.95
N LYS A 432 -7.99 14.73 -26.64
CA LYS A 432 -7.42 15.62 -25.62
C LYS A 432 -5.90 15.77 -25.75
N ILE A 433 -5.18 14.69 -26.09
CA ILE A 433 -3.73 14.74 -26.33
C ILE A 433 -3.42 15.59 -27.56
N ARG A 434 -4.11 15.34 -28.70
CA ARG A 434 -3.90 16.10 -29.95
C ARG A 434 -4.13 17.60 -29.73
N LYS A 435 -5.27 17.96 -29.15
CA LYS A 435 -5.60 19.37 -28.82
C LYS A 435 -4.53 20.00 -27.91
N ALA A 436 -3.97 19.26 -26.95
CA ALA A 436 -2.97 19.78 -26.01
C ALA A 436 -1.59 20.03 -26.63
N ILE A 437 -1.26 19.42 -27.77
CA ILE A 437 -0.01 19.63 -28.53
C ILE A 437 -0.21 20.46 -29.80
N GLY A 438 -1.39 21.08 -29.97
CA GLY A 438 -1.67 21.94 -31.14
C GLY A 438 -1.92 21.17 -32.46
N LYS A 439 -2.42 19.93 -32.37
CA LYS A 439 -2.78 19.08 -33.51
C LYS A 439 -4.27 18.78 -33.55
#